data_be0c46b8ae4699f4f3febb6d3de83a3a
#
_entry.id   be0c46b8ae4699f4f3febb6d3de83a3a
#
_cell.length_a   1.000
_cell.length_b   1.000
_cell.length_c   1.000
_cell.angle_alpha   90.00
_cell.angle_beta   90.00
_cell.angle_gamma   90.00
#
_symmetry.space_group_name_H-M   'P 1'
#
loop_
_entity.id
_entity.type
_entity.pdbx_description
1 polymer ?
#
loop_
_entity_poly.entity_id
_entity_poly.type
_entity_poly.pdbx_seq_one_letter_code
_entity_poly.pdbx_strand_id
1 'polypeptide(L)'
;MSLSEHIRKGLEKKKILLMTHVVVGYPSLEANWSMLQAMSEAEVDLVELQMPFSEPTADGPLFVRANQESLSRGTNLDDYFTLMKRVVGECPMQVLMMGYCNTAFMIGFDQFPEMLKENGASGFIIPDLPVEEYGVLHQKSADCGIHPVMLCTPTNTSATVSYTHLRAHETV
;
A
#
# COMPACT_ATOMS: atom_id res chain seq x y z
N MET A 1 -11.84 -9.91 6.50
CA MET A 1 -11.78 -8.88 7.58
C MET A 1 -11.29 -7.59 6.93
N SER A 2 -11.99 -6.47 7.13
CA SER A 2 -11.55 -5.18 6.58
C SER A 2 -10.28 -4.67 7.29
N LEU A 3 -9.55 -3.75 6.64
CA LEU A 3 -8.37 -3.09 7.24
C LEU A 3 -8.72 -2.43 8.59
N SER A 4 -9.85 -1.70 8.62
CA SER A 4 -10.33 -1.01 9.83
C SER A 4 -10.66 -1.98 10.97
N GLU A 5 -11.27 -3.12 10.66
CA GLU A 5 -11.53 -4.17 11.67
C GLU A 5 -10.25 -4.80 12.19
N HIS A 6 -9.27 -5.04 11.30
CA HIS A 6 -7.96 -5.56 11.70
C HIS A 6 -7.25 -4.62 12.66
N ILE A 7 -7.19 -3.33 12.31
CA ILE A 7 -6.59 -2.29 13.16
C ILE A 7 -7.29 -2.22 14.51
N ARG A 8 -8.63 -2.15 14.54
CA ARG A 8 -9.39 -2.06 15.79
C ARG A 8 -9.13 -3.27 16.70
N LYS A 9 -9.22 -4.50 16.15
CA LYS A 9 -8.96 -5.72 16.91
C LYS A 9 -7.50 -5.84 17.39
N GLY A 10 -6.56 -5.35 16.60
CA GLY A 10 -5.16 -5.29 16.97
C GLY A 10 -4.91 -4.37 18.16
N LEU A 11 -5.52 -3.19 18.17
CA LEU A 11 -5.42 -2.20 19.24
C LEU A 11 -6.13 -2.62 20.54
N GLU A 12 -7.03 -3.61 20.52
CA GLU A 12 -7.56 -4.25 21.73
C GLU A 12 -6.49 -5.09 22.45
N LYS A 13 -5.48 -5.58 21.73
CA LYS A 13 -4.43 -6.48 22.25
C LYS A 13 -3.08 -5.79 22.41
N LYS A 14 -2.79 -4.82 21.56
CA LYS A 14 -1.50 -4.10 21.50
C LYS A 14 -1.75 -2.61 21.70
N LYS A 15 -0.82 -1.92 22.36
CA LYS A 15 -0.90 -0.44 22.53
C LYS A 15 -0.68 0.31 21.21
N ILE A 16 0.10 -0.27 20.31
CA ILE A 16 0.41 0.24 18.97
C ILE A 16 0.46 -0.95 18.00
N LEU A 17 0.21 -0.67 16.73
CA LEU A 17 0.45 -1.63 15.65
C LEU A 17 1.70 -1.21 14.88
N LEU A 18 2.43 -2.21 14.38
CA LEU A 18 3.64 -2.00 13.60
C LEU A 18 3.33 -2.20 12.11
N MET A 19 3.64 -1.20 11.31
CA MET A 19 3.65 -1.27 9.85
C MET A 19 5.09 -1.17 9.35
N THR A 20 5.47 -2.07 8.48
CA THR A 20 6.80 -2.11 7.85
C THR A 20 6.69 -1.89 6.36
N HIS A 21 7.83 -1.59 5.71
CA HIS A 21 7.88 -1.26 4.29
C HIS A 21 8.89 -2.14 3.56
N VAL A 22 8.55 -2.58 2.35
CA VAL A 22 9.42 -3.38 1.49
C VAL A 22 9.30 -2.88 0.04
N VAL A 23 10.45 -2.55 -0.59
CA VAL A 23 10.50 -2.34 -2.04
C VAL A 23 10.59 -3.72 -2.71
N VAL A 24 9.57 -4.08 -3.48
CA VAL A 24 9.50 -5.39 -4.14
C VAL A 24 10.62 -5.54 -5.18
N GLY A 25 11.31 -6.68 -5.16
CA GLY A 25 12.48 -6.96 -6.03
C GLY A 25 13.81 -6.43 -5.50
N TYR A 26 13.85 -5.74 -4.35
CA TYR A 26 15.09 -5.25 -3.75
C TYR A 26 15.37 -5.93 -2.39
N PRO A 27 16.58 -6.48 -2.15
CA PRO A 27 17.65 -6.72 -3.13
C PRO A 27 17.34 -7.87 -4.11
N SER A 28 16.35 -8.69 -3.84
CA SER A 28 15.75 -9.70 -4.74
C SER A 28 14.38 -10.14 -4.22
N LEU A 29 13.58 -10.83 -5.04
CA LEU A 29 12.29 -11.38 -4.61
C LEU A 29 12.44 -12.45 -3.51
N GLU A 30 13.50 -13.25 -3.55
CA GLU A 30 13.78 -14.24 -2.51
C GLU A 30 14.13 -13.57 -1.18
N ALA A 31 14.94 -12.50 -1.21
CA ALA A 31 15.25 -11.72 -0.02
C ALA A 31 14.00 -11.03 0.55
N ASN A 32 13.14 -10.47 -0.34
CA ASN A 32 11.85 -9.93 0.09
C ASN A 32 11.03 -10.99 0.83
N TRP A 33 10.92 -12.18 0.25
CA TRP A 33 10.16 -13.25 0.89
C TRP A 33 10.73 -13.63 2.26
N SER A 34 12.04 -13.80 2.38
CA SER A 34 12.69 -14.11 3.67
C SER A 34 12.46 -13.00 4.71
N MET A 35 12.53 -11.73 4.30
CA MET A 35 12.22 -10.60 5.19
C MET A 35 10.75 -10.61 5.63
N LEU A 36 9.82 -10.87 4.72
CA LEU A 36 8.39 -10.90 5.01
C LEU A 36 8.02 -12.06 5.96
N GLN A 37 8.68 -13.21 5.82
CA GLN A 37 8.54 -14.30 6.79
C GLN A 37 9.04 -13.89 8.19
N ALA A 38 10.22 -13.28 8.28
CA ALA A 38 10.75 -12.79 9.55
C ALA A 38 9.87 -11.71 10.18
N MET A 39 9.29 -10.82 9.38
CA MET A 39 8.29 -9.82 9.84
C MET A 39 7.03 -10.50 10.38
N SER A 40 6.55 -11.55 9.70
CA SER A 40 5.40 -12.35 10.15
C SER A 40 5.68 -13.05 11.48
N GLU A 41 6.87 -13.66 11.63
CA GLU A 41 7.32 -14.28 12.88
C GLU A 41 7.48 -13.26 14.03
N ALA A 42 7.87 -12.03 13.70
CA ALA A 42 7.96 -10.91 14.64
C ALA A 42 6.60 -10.23 14.93
N GLU A 43 5.50 -10.81 14.47
CA GLU A 43 4.13 -10.30 14.68
C GLU A 43 3.92 -8.86 14.19
N VAL A 44 4.52 -8.50 13.04
CA VAL A 44 4.22 -7.26 12.33
C VAL A 44 2.75 -7.28 11.90
N ASP A 45 2.04 -6.19 12.10
CA ASP A 45 0.59 -6.12 11.88
C ASP A 45 0.22 -5.79 10.44
N LEU A 46 1.00 -4.89 9.81
CA LEU A 46 0.78 -4.44 8.43
C LEU A 46 2.10 -4.36 7.67
N VAL A 47 2.03 -4.55 6.37
CA VAL A 47 3.18 -4.33 5.48
C VAL A 47 2.78 -3.50 4.27
N GLU A 48 3.59 -2.50 3.97
CA GLU A 48 3.57 -1.79 2.70
C GLU A 48 4.47 -2.52 1.71
N LEU A 49 3.89 -3.01 0.64
CA LEU A 49 4.65 -3.50 -0.50
C LEU A 49 4.73 -2.39 -1.53
N GLN A 50 5.93 -1.82 -1.72
CA GLN A 50 6.15 -0.80 -2.73
C GLN A 50 6.38 -1.43 -4.10
N MET A 51 5.52 -1.05 -5.07
CA MET A 51 5.79 -1.32 -6.48
C MET A 51 6.96 -0.46 -6.93
N PRO A 52 8.05 -1.03 -7.46
CA PRO A 52 9.20 -0.24 -7.91
C PRO A 52 8.81 0.70 -9.04
N PHE A 53 9.32 1.94 -8.97
CA PHE A 53 9.02 3.00 -9.92
C PHE A 53 10.29 3.76 -10.30
N SER A 54 10.37 4.26 -11.55
CA SER A 54 11.58 4.94 -12.05
C SER A 54 11.81 6.31 -11.44
N GLU A 55 10.73 7.02 -11.10
CA GLU A 55 10.74 8.41 -10.63
C GLU A 55 10.05 8.55 -9.25
N PRO A 56 10.58 7.92 -8.19
CA PRO A 56 9.93 7.87 -6.89
C PRO A 56 10.13 9.19 -6.12
N THR A 57 9.38 10.22 -6.52
CA THR A 57 9.55 11.62 -6.06
C THR A 57 9.29 11.85 -4.58
N ALA A 58 8.52 10.99 -3.93
CA ALA A 58 8.25 11.05 -2.50
C ALA A 58 9.30 10.32 -1.65
N ASP A 59 10.23 9.60 -2.30
CA ASP A 59 11.21 8.74 -1.64
C ASP A 59 12.56 9.43 -1.39
N GLY A 60 13.21 9.03 -0.30
CA GLY A 60 14.59 9.43 -0.03
C GLY A 60 15.61 8.62 -0.85
N PRO A 61 16.91 9.04 -0.85
CA PRO A 61 17.95 8.45 -1.72
C PRO A 61 18.10 6.93 -1.60
N LEU A 62 17.88 6.36 -0.43
CA LEU A 62 17.98 4.93 -0.20
C LEU A 62 16.88 4.18 -0.97
N PHE A 63 15.64 4.65 -0.88
CA PHE A 63 14.52 4.06 -1.58
C PHE A 63 14.58 4.31 -3.09
N VAL A 64 15.03 5.48 -3.54
CA VAL A 64 15.31 5.76 -4.94
C VAL A 64 16.26 4.71 -5.51
N ARG A 65 17.36 4.44 -4.81
CA ARG A 65 18.31 3.38 -5.21
C ARG A 65 17.66 2.01 -5.23
N ALA A 66 16.88 1.64 -4.20
CA ALA A 66 16.19 0.36 -4.13
C ALA A 66 15.23 0.15 -5.31
N ASN A 67 14.45 1.18 -5.66
CA ASN A 67 13.56 1.18 -6.83
C ASN A 67 14.35 0.95 -8.13
N GLN A 68 15.43 1.71 -8.34
CA GLN A 68 16.28 1.60 -9.54
C GLN A 68 16.92 0.21 -9.67
N GLU A 69 17.47 -0.32 -8.57
CA GLU A 69 18.07 -1.65 -8.57
C GLU A 69 17.03 -2.76 -8.82
N SER A 70 15.83 -2.65 -8.26
CA SER A 70 14.73 -3.58 -8.52
C SER A 70 14.33 -3.58 -9.99
N LEU A 71 14.09 -2.39 -10.58
CA LEU A 71 13.75 -2.24 -11.99
C LEU A 71 14.86 -2.75 -12.91
N SER A 72 16.12 -2.49 -12.58
CA SER A 72 17.27 -2.96 -13.37
C SER A 72 17.38 -4.49 -13.43
N ARG A 73 16.82 -5.19 -12.45
CA ARG A 73 16.72 -6.66 -12.42
C ARG A 73 15.50 -7.20 -13.14
N GLY A 74 14.65 -6.32 -13.68
CA GLY A 74 13.47 -6.69 -14.45
C GLY A 74 12.21 -6.94 -13.63
N THR A 75 12.19 -6.57 -12.35
CA THR A 75 10.97 -6.68 -11.53
C THR A 75 9.81 -5.94 -12.22
N ASN A 76 8.70 -6.63 -12.37
CA ASN A 76 7.53 -6.17 -13.09
C ASN A 76 6.24 -6.36 -12.27
N LEU A 77 5.10 -6.02 -12.85
CA LEU A 77 3.80 -6.06 -12.18
C LEU A 77 3.37 -7.49 -11.81
N ASP A 78 3.71 -8.48 -12.64
CA ASP A 78 3.38 -9.89 -12.38
C ASP A 78 4.18 -10.44 -11.20
N ASP A 79 5.47 -10.10 -11.11
CA ASP A 79 6.32 -10.44 -9.96
C ASP A 79 5.77 -9.81 -8.68
N TYR A 80 5.36 -8.54 -8.77
CA TYR A 80 4.78 -7.80 -7.65
C TYR A 80 3.52 -8.49 -7.11
N PHE A 81 2.54 -8.77 -7.96
CA PHE A 81 1.30 -9.41 -7.53
C PHE A 81 1.48 -10.87 -7.14
N THR A 82 2.45 -11.56 -7.72
CA THR A 82 2.81 -12.92 -7.29
C THR A 82 3.32 -12.92 -5.85
N LEU A 83 4.22 -12.00 -5.50
CA LEU A 83 4.70 -11.85 -4.14
C LEU A 83 3.56 -11.43 -3.19
N MET A 84 2.74 -10.47 -3.59
CA MET A 84 1.58 -10.01 -2.78
C MET A 84 0.64 -11.15 -2.44
N LYS A 85 0.21 -11.94 -3.43
CA LYS A 85 -0.65 -13.12 -3.22
C LYS A 85 -0.04 -14.11 -2.25
N ARG A 86 1.26 -14.32 -2.37
CA ARG A 86 1.97 -15.22 -1.47
C ARG A 86 1.97 -14.72 -0.02
N VAL A 87 2.23 -13.43 0.19
CA VAL A 87 2.18 -12.80 1.53
C VAL A 87 0.78 -12.91 2.12
N VAL A 88 -0.25 -12.57 1.34
CA VAL A 88 -1.65 -12.66 1.78
C VAL A 88 -2.04 -14.09 2.15
N GLY A 89 -1.54 -15.09 1.43
CA GLY A 89 -1.87 -16.49 1.65
C GLY A 89 -1.12 -17.15 2.81
N GLU A 90 0.11 -16.69 3.10
CA GLU A 90 1.01 -17.37 4.03
C GLU A 90 1.32 -16.55 5.31
N CYS A 91 1.04 -15.23 5.33
CA CYS A 91 1.33 -14.35 6.45
C CYS A 91 0.04 -13.72 7.02
N PRO A 92 -0.06 -13.52 8.34
CA PRO A 92 -1.24 -12.92 8.97
C PRO A 92 -1.32 -11.38 8.84
N MET A 93 -0.28 -10.75 8.30
CA MET A 93 -0.19 -9.29 8.12
C MET A 93 -1.22 -8.79 7.11
N GLN A 94 -1.74 -7.58 7.33
CA GLN A 94 -2.49 -6.88 6.29
C GLN A 94 -1.54 -6.26 5.29
N VAL A 95 -1.85 -6.41 4.00
CA VAL A 95 -0.99 -5.92 2.92
C VAL A 95 -1.58 -4.64 2.32
N LEU A 96 -0.76 -3.59 2.27
CA LEU A 96 -1.05 -2.36 1.57
C LEU A 96 -0.14 -2.26 0.33
N MET A 97 -0.72 -1.96 -0.81
CA MET A 97 0.08 -1.55 -1.96
C MET A 97 0.57 -0.12 -1.74
N MET A 98 1.87 0.12 -1.82
CA MET A 98 2.43 1.46 -2.01
C MET A 98 2.89 1.58 -3.46
N GLY A 99 2.44 2.64 -4.14
CA GLY A 99 2.80 2.88 -5.53
C GLY A 99 2.53 4.33 -5.93
N TYR A 100 3.11 4.75 -7.04
CA TYR A 100 2.95 6.09 -7.57
C TYR A 100 1.73 6.20 -8.48
N CYS A 101 1.19 7.41 -8.61
CA CYS A 101 -0.02 7.71 -9.36
C CYS A 101 0.02 7.17 -10.80
N ASN A 102 1.18 7.22 -11.45
CA ASN A 102 1.35 6.69 -12.80
C ASN A 102 1.04 5.19 -12.88
N THR A 103 1.37 4.40 -11.87
CA THR A 103 1.05 2.96 -11.84
C THR A 103 -0.48 2.75 -11.79
N ALA A 104 -1.17 3.47 -10.92
CA ALA A 104 -2.62 3.41 -10.83
C ALA A 104 -3.30 3.92 -12.11
N PHE A 105 -2.75 4.98 -12.71
CA PHE A 105 -3.25 5.54 -13.98
C PHE A 105 -3.10 4.56 -15.15
N MET A 106 -1.97 3.87 -15.27
CA MET A 106 -1.72 2.89 -16.32
C MET A 106 -2.61 1.65 -16.20
N ILE A 107 -2.98 1.25 -14.99
CA ILE A 107 -3.95 0.19 -14.74
C ILE A 107 -5.38 0.67 -15.03
N GLY A 108 -5.65 1.97 -14.80
CA GLY A 108 -6.96 2.61 -14.82
C GLY A 108 -7.51 2.79 -13.41
N PHE A 109 -7.86 4.03 -13.04
CA PHE A 109 -8.37 4.35 -11.68
C PHE A 109 -9.65 3.61 -11.30
N ASP A 110 -10.44 3.19 -12.26
CA ASP A 110 -11.65 2.39 -12.07
C ASP A 110 -11.35 0.91 -11.85
N GLN A 111 -10.28 0.38 -12.45
CA GLN A 111 -9.87 -1.02 -12.36
C GLN A 111 -8.85 -1.29 -11.23
N PHE A 112 -8.09 -0.28 -10.85
CA PHE A 112 -7.01 -0.40 -9.86
C PHE A 112 -7.47 -0.97 -8.50
N PRO A 113 -8.58 -0.51 -7.88
CA PRO A 113 -9.06 -1.10 -6.63
C PRO A 113 -9.53 -2.56 -6.77
N GLU A 114 -10.17 -2.90 -7.91
CA GLU A 114 -10.58 -4.28 -8.19
C GLU A 114 -9.37 -5.20 -8.30
N MET A 115 -8.34 -4.79 -9.05
CA MET A 115 -7.09 -5.53 -9.18
C MET A 115 -6.41 -5.73 -7.82
N LEU A 116 -6.38 -4.73 -6.95
CA LEU A 116 -5.83 -4.86 -5.60
C LEU A 116 -6.62 -5.87 -4.77
N LYS A 117 -7.94 -5.81 -4.82
CA LYS A 117 -8.82 -6.75 -4.12
C LYS A 117 -8.60 -8.20 -4.58
N GLU A 118 -8.53 -8.44 -5.89
CA GLU A 118 -8.29 -9.77 -6.47
C GLU A 118 -6.93 -10.35 -6.06
N ASN A 119 -5.95 -9.49 -5.78
CA ASN A 119 -4.64 -9.88 -5.30
C ASN A 119 -4.54 -9.89 -3.76
N GLY A 120 -5.63 -9.59 -3.05
CA GLY A 120 -5.76 -9.72 -1.60
C GLY A 120 -5.21 -8.53 -0.80
N ALA A 121 -4.89 -7.40 -1.42
CA ALA A 121 -4.53 -6.19 -0.70
C ALA A 121 -5.72 -5.68 0.13
N SER A 122 -5.44 -5.06 1.27
CA SER A 122 -6.43 -4.45 2.14
C SER A 122 -6.61 -2.95 1.88
N GLY A 123 -5.63 -2.35 1.21
CA GLY A 123 -5.63 -0.93 0.90
C GLY A 123 -4.41 -0.54 0.06
N PHE A 124 -4.26 0.76 -0.15
CA PHE A 124 -3.13 1.32 -0.92
C PHE A 124 -2.74 2.71 -0.43
N ILE A 125 -1.51 3.11 -0.78
CA ILE A 125 -0.91 4.43 -0.56
C ILE A 125 -0.41 4.95 -1.90
N ILE A 126 -0.86 6.13 -2.32
CA ILE A 126 -0.37 6.84 -3.52
C ILE A 126 0.10 8.23 -3.06
N PRO A 127 1.41 8.41 -2.81
CA PRO A 127 1.92 9.62 -2.16
C PRO A 127 1.90 10.88 -3.04
N ASP A 128 1.86 10.72 -4.34
CA ASP A 128 1.90 11.78 -5.34
C ASP A 128 0.55 12.10 -5.97
N LEU A 129 -0.55 11.51 -5.48
CA LEU A 129 -1.90 11.83 -5.94
C LEU A 129 -2.51 12.88 -5.01
N PRO A 130 -2.82 14.10 -5.51
CA PRO A 130 -3.52 15.11 -4.74
C PRO A 130 -4.91 14.65 -4.31
N VAL A 131 -5.36 15.08 -3.13
CA VAL A 131 -6.66 14.67 -2.58
C VAL A 131 -7.83 15.05 -3.49
N GLU A 132 -7.70 16.14 -4.22
CA GLU A 132 -8.69 16.64 -5.19
C GLU A 132 -8.91 15.70 -6.37
N GLU A 133 -7.90 14.90 -6.70
CA GLU A 133 -7.91 13.94 -7.83
C GLU A 133 -8.39 12.53 -7.43
N TYR A 134 -8.61 12.29 -6.14
CA TYR A 134 -9.03 10.98 -5.63
C TYR A 134 -10.47 10.57 -6.00
N GLY A 135 -11.28 11.45 -6.59
CA GLY A 135 -12.74 11.27 -6.74
C GLY A 135 -13.19 9.89 -7.22
N VAL A 136 -12.79 9.49 -8.43
CA VAL A 136 -13.15 8.18 -9.02
C VAL A 136 -12.52 7.03 -8.24
N LEU A 137 -11.23 7.15 -7.93
CA LEU A 137 -10.47 6.13 -7.21
C LEU A 137 -11.07 5.87 -5.83
N HIS A 138 -11.47 6.93 -5.10
CA HIS A 138 -12.09 6.81 -3.80
C HIS A 138 -13.43 6.06 -3.87
N GLN A 139 -14.31 6.44 -4.82
CA GLN A 139 -15.61 5.78 -4.98
C GLN A 139 -15.44 4.29 -5.28
N LYS A 140 -14.58 3.95 -6.23
CA LYS A 140 -14.31 2.57 -6.60
C LYS A 140 -13.67 1.77 -5.48
N SER A 141 -12.80 2.39 -4.70
CA SER A 141 -12.20 1.75 -3.52
C SER A 141 -13.26 1.39 -2.47
N ALA A 142 -14.20 2.30 -2.22
CA ALA A 142 -15.32 2.03 -1.31
C ALA A 142 -16.20 0.86 -1.82
N ASP A 143 -16.54 0.86 -3.10
CA ASP A 143 -17.33 -0.21 -3.75
C ASP A 143 -16.64 -1.58 -3.63
N CYS A 144 -15.32 -1.61 -3.70
CA CYS A 144 -14.51 -2.83 -3.60
C CYS A 144 -14.19 -3.23 -2.15
N GLY A 145 -14.33 -2.34 -1.18
CA GLY A 145 -13.89 -2.54 0.21
C GLY A 145 -12.36 -2.49 0.37
N ILE A 146 -11.68 -1.74 -0.51
CA ILE A 146 -10.25 -1.44 -0.44
C ILE A 146 -10.07 -0.06 0.19
N HIS A 147 -9.09 0.07 1.09
CA HIS A 147 -8.92 1.28 1.89
C HIS A 147 -7.78 2.15 1.34
N PRO A 148 -8.06 3.36 0.78
CA PRO A 148 -7.02 4.33 0.49
C PRO A 148 -6.47 4.89 1.81
N VAL A 149 -5.14 4.89 1.96
CA VAL A 149 -4.43 5.52 3.08
C VAL A 149 -3.84 6.82 2.60
N MET A 150 -4.43 7.92 3.07
CA MET A 150 -4.08 9.26 2.63
C MET A 150 -2.92 9.82 3.42
N LEU A 151 -1.99 10.49 2.74
CA LEU A 151 -0.91 11.24 3.39
C LEU A 151 -1.39 12.64 3.77
N CYS A 152 -1.16 13.02 5.01
CA CYS A 152 -1.43 14.36 5.51
C CYS A 152 -0.10 15.03 5.89
N THR A 153 0.21 16.16 5.29
CA THR A 153 1.45 16.91 5.51
C THR A 153 1.16 18.24 6.20
N PRO A 154 2.15 18.88 6.85
CA PRO A 154 1.98 20.20 7.46
C PRO A 154 1.57 21.30 6.49
N THR A 155 1.76 21.09 5.19
CA THR A 155 1.38 22.03 4.12
C THR A 155 -0.06 21.85 3.64
N ASN A 156 -0.76 20.79 4.06
CA ASN A 156 -2.15 20.58 3.70
C ASN A 156 -3.06 21.62 4.35
N THR A 157 -4.09 22.05 3.61
CA THR A 157 -5.11 22.97 4.13
C THR A 157 -6.08 22.27 5.08
N SER A 158 -6.78 23.05 5.91
CA SER A 158 -7.84 22.49 6.77
C SER A 158 -8.96 21.83 5.96
N ALA A 159 -9.23 22.29 4.74
CA ALA A 159 -10.19 21.68 3.82
C ALA A 159 -9.71 20.29 3.36
N THR A 160 -8.43 20.15 3.01
CA THR A 160 -7.81 18.87 2.64
C THR A 160 -7.89 17.87 3.81
N VAL A 161 -7.54 18.31 5.02
CA VAL A 161 -7.60 17.47 6.22
C VAL A 161 -9.03 17.03 6.52
N SER A 162 -10.00 17.95 6.43
CA SER A 162 -11.43 17.63 6.63
C SER A 162 -11.94 16.64 5.60
N TYR A 163 -11.53 16.78 4.34
CA TYR A 163 -11.91 15.84 3.28
C TYR A 163 -11.40 14.41 3.57
N THR A 164 -10.17 14.26 4.03
CA THR A 164 -9.61 12.96 4.42
C THR A 164 -10.32 12.36 5.63
N HIS A 165 -10.66 13.17 6.63
CA HIS A 165 -11.37 12.74 7.83
C HIS A 165 -12.84 12.38 7.59
N LEU A 166 -13.57 13.22 6.86
CA LEU A 166 -15.01 13.03 6.60
C LEU A 166 -15.26 11.75 5.80
N ARG A 167 -14.44 11.46 4.80
CA ARG A 167 -14.60 10.25 4.00
C ARG A 167 -14.13 8.97 4.68
N ALA A 168 -13.22 9.05 5.64
CA ALA A 168 -12.85 7.90 6.48
C ALA A 168 -14.00 7.46 7.41
N HIS A 169 -14.95 8.36 7.71
CA HIS A 169 -16.13 8.07 8.55
C HIS A 169 -17.36 7.61 7.74
N GLU A 170 -17.42 7.86 6.45
CA GLU A 170 -18.54 7.42 5.60
C GLU A 170 -18.48 5.95 5.20
N THR A 171 -17.40 5.25 5.55
CA THR A 171 -17.20 3.80 5.29
C THR A 171 -17.38 2.92 6.52
N VAL A 172 -18.12 3.40 7.53
CA VAL A 172 -18.50 2.61 8.72
C VAL A 172 -19.96 2.21 8.65
#